data_35393d2c708f1082b61e0ca98be01da7
#
_entry.id   35393d2c708f1082b61e0ca98be01da7
#
_cell.length_a   1.000
_cell.length_b   1.000
_cell.length_c   1.000
_cell.angle_alpha   90.00
_cell.angle_beta   90.00
_cell.angle_gamma   90.00
#
_symmetry.space_group_name_H-M   'P 1'
#
loop_
_entity.id
_entity.type
_entity.pdbx_description
1 polymer ?
#
loop_
_entity_poly.entity_id
_entity_poly.type
_entity_poly.pdbx_seq_one_letter_code
_entity_poly.pdbx_strand_id
1 'polypeptide(L)'
;MSKDILLQKAMTLKSDPDSKSSGLHDDLLSRRHHSDLDEIRQATQITDHKVLTELIDCGVRAESLNLLSVVPLVHVAWANGRIEKEERTAILEAAARIGVRADSPGFALLNGWLCCRPHRTLIRTWKDYVAAIRKCLSPEAYQVLHSSTVNRARSVAEAAGGFMGFRKVSSAEEAAIQELNLAFIA
;
A
#
# COMPACT_ATOMS: atom_id res chain seq x y z
N MET A 1 -51.54 26.15 39.20
CA MET A 1 -51.38 25.56 37.86
C MET A 1 -50.55 26.53 37.01
N SER A 2 -49.28 26.28 36.71
CA SER A 2 -48.48 26.95 35.70
C SER A 2 -46.95 26.95 35.91
N LYS A 3 -46.39 26.06 36.72
CA LYS A 3 -44.92 25.92 36.76
C LYS A 3 -44.43 24.59 36.16
N ASP A 4 -45.23 23.57 36.08
CA ASP A 4 -44.83 22.23 35.60
C ASP A 4 -44.79 22.13 34.05
N ILE A 5 -45.55 22.98 33.34
CA ILE A 5 -45.60 22.95 31.87
C ILE A 5 -44.34 23.58 31.23
N LEU A 6 -43.69 24.53 31.92
CA LEU A 6 -42.47 25.18 31.43
C LEU A 6 -41.23 24.33 31.64
N LEU A 7 -41.18 23.47 32.68
CA LEU A 7 -40.08 22.54 32.89
C LEU A 7 -40.10 21.36 31.88
N GLN A 8 -41.32 20.90 31.52
CA GLN A 8 -41.45 19.80 30.57
C GLN A 8 -41.13 20.17 29.13
N LYS A 9 -41.27 21.48 28.76
CA LYS A 9 -40.93 22.01 27.44
C LYS A 9 -39.44 22.31 27.29
N ALA A 10 -38.70 22.43 28.38
CA ALA A 10 -37.24 22.66 28.37
C ALA A 10 -36.43 21.32 28.27
N MET A 11 -37.07 20.18 28.54
CA MET A 11 -36.40 18.87 28.44
C MET A 11 -36.50 18.19 27.06
N THR A 12 -37.28 18.76 26.13
CA THR A 12 -37.48 18.18 24.78
C THR A 12 -36.66 18.84 23.69
N LEU A 13 -35.74 19.71 24.03
CA LEU A 13 -34.87 20.44 23.07
C LEU A 13 -33.38 20.25 23.39
N LYS A 14 -32.95 19.01 23.72
CA LYS A 14 -31.58 18.58 23.60
C LYS A 14 -31.50 17.48 22.55
N SER A 15 -31.75 17.85 21.32
CA SER A 15 -31.22 17.09 20.15
C SER A 15 -29.73 17.43 20.14
N ASP A 16 -28.89 16.47 20.49
CA ASP A 16 -27.45 16.61 20.39
C ASP A 16 -27.05 16.96 18.95
N PRO A 17 -26.38 18.09 18.72
CA PRO A 17 -25.89 18.43 17.37
C PRO A 17 -24.80 17.47 16.89
N ASP A 18 -24.18 16.67 17.78
CA ASP A 18 -23.12 15.72 17.45
C ASP A 18 -23.61 14.46 16.72
N SER A 19 -24.84 14.02 16.90
CA SER A 19 -25.33 12.80 16.24
C SER A 19 -25.57 12.98 14.72
N LYS A 20 -25.87 14.20 14.27
CA LYS A 20 -26.04 14.50 12.85
C LYS A 20 -24.71 14.70 12.11
N SER A 21 -23.67 15.19 12.79
CA SER A 21 -22.35 15.37 12.17
C SER A 21 -21.62 14.04 12.02
N SER A 22 -21.78 13.11 12.95
CA SER A 22 -21.23 11.76 12.87
C SER A 22 -21.80 10.96 11.70
N GLY A 23 -23.14 10.95 11.54
CA GLY A 23 -23.78 10.22 10.43
C GLY A 23 -23.42 10.76 9.03
N LEU A 24 -23.24 12.09 8.90
CA LEU A 24 -22.84 12.69 7.63
C LEU A 24 -21.37 12.36 7.31
N HIS A 25 -20.52 12.34 8.31
CA HIS A 25 -19.11 11.97 8.17
C HIS A 25 -18.95 10.52 7.74
N ASP A 26 -19.69 9.59 8.38
CA ASP A 26 -19.68 8.17 8.05
C ASP A 26 -20.21 7.90 6.62
N ASP A 27 -21.25 8.63 6.20
CA ASP A 27 -21.77 8.52 4.83
C ASP A 27 -20.76 9.02 3.78
N LEU A 28 -20.06 10.12 4.05
CA LEU A 28 -19.00 10.63 3.17
C LEU A 28 -17.81 9.66 3.07
N LEU A 29 -17.38 9.06 4.20
CA LEU A 29 -16.31 8.07 4.21
C LEU A 29 -16.71 6.81 3.43
N SER A 30 -17.94 6.33 3.61
CA SER A 30 -18.46 5.18 2.89
C SER A 30 -18.53 5.42 1.38
N ARG A 31 -19.00 6.59 0.95
CA ARG A 31 -19.04 6.97 -0.48
C ARG A 31 -17.64 7.07 -1.08
N ARG A 32 -16.68 7.67 -0.37
CA ARG A 32 -15.29 7.73 -0.81
C ARG A 32 -14.70 6.33 -0.97
N HIS A 33 -14.92 5.46 0.00
CA HIS A 33 -14.44 4.08 -0.05
C HIS A 33 -14.99 3.30 -1.25
N HIS A 34 -16.28 3.47 -1.58
CA HIS A 34 -16.87 2.87 -2.78
C HIS A 34 -16.27 3.43 -4.07
N SER A 35 -16.05 4.75 -4.16
CA SER A 35 -15.38 5.37 -5.31
C SER A 35 -13.97 4.82 -5.51
N ASP A 36 -13.17 4.76 -4.43
CA ASP A 36 -11.81 4.21 -4.45
C ASP A 36 -11.79 2.75 -4.93
N LEU A 37 -12.74 1.92 -4.49
CA LEU A 37 -12.87 0.52 -4.93
C LEU A 37 -13.14 0.42 -6.43
N ASP A 38 -14.07 1.22 -6.96
CA ASP A 38 -14.42 1.20 -8.37
C ASP A 38 -13.28 1.72 -9.25
N GLU A 39 -12.58 2.76 -8.82
CA GLU A 39 -11.41 3.30 -9.52
C GLU A 39 -10.27 2.28 -9.60
N ILE A 40 -9.92 1.62 -8.49
CA ILE A 40 -8.89 0.57 -8.48
C ILE A 40 -9.32 -0.63 -9.33
N ARG A 41 -10.60 -1.03 -9.25
CA ARG A 41 -11.14 -2.12 -10.08
C ARG A 41 -11.01 -1.82 -11.57
N GLN A 42 -11.36 -0.60 -11.99
CA GLN A 42 -11.23 -0.19 -13.39
C GLN A 42 -9.77 -0.16 -13.85
N ALA A 43 -8.86 0.33 -13.01
CA ALA A 43 -7.45 0.44 -13.36
C ALA A 43 -6.72 -0.92 -13.39
N THR A 44 -7.11 -1.87 -12.53
CA THR A 44 -6.42 -3.17 -12.41
C THR A 44 -7.12 -4.33 -13.10
N GLN A 45 -8.41 -4.18 -13.42
CA GLN A 45 -9.31 -5.25 -13.88
C GLN A 45 -9.48 -6.39 -12.84
N ILE A 46 -9.04 -6.21 -11.60
CA ILE A 46 -9.24 -7.15 -10.51
C ILE A 46 -10.66 -7.03 -10.00
N THR A 47 -11.36 -8.16 -9.86
CA THR A 47 -12.73 -8.23 -9.36
C THR A 47 -12.83 -8.74 -7.92
N ASP A 48 -11.73 -9.23 -7.35
CA ASP A 48 -11.68 -9.71 -5.98
C ASP A 48 -11.82 -8.54 -4.99
N HIS A 49 -13.01 -8.42 -4.41
CA HIS A 49 -13.36 -7.33 -3.49
C HIS A 49 -12.44 -7.29 -2.25
N LYS A 50 -12.02 -8.47 -1.75
CA LYS A 50 -11.13 -8.54 -0.59
C LYS A 50 -9.79 -7.89 -0.91
N VAL A 51 -9.17 -8.23 -2.04
CA VAL A 51 -7.89 -7.67 -2.48
C VAL A 51 -8.01 -6.15 -2.66
N LEU A 52 -9.08 -5.67 -3.29
CA LEU A 52 -9.31 -4.24 -3.50
C LEU A 52 -9.45 -3.48 -2.17
N THR A 53 -10.20 -4.03 -1.21
CA THR A 53 -10.37 -3.43 0.12
C THR A 53 -9.03 -3.39 0.88
N GLU A 54 -8.28 -4.49 0.90
CA GLU A 54 -6.98 -4.54 1.57
C GLU A 54 -5.96 -3.57 0.96
N LEU A 55 -6.00 -3.30 -0.35
CA LEU A 55 -5.18 -2.27 -0.98
C LEU A 55 -5.52 -0.87 -0.43
N ILE A 56 -6.82 -0.55 -0.34
CA ILE A 56 -7.28 0.72 0.23
C ILE A 56 -6.86 0.86 1.69
N ASP A 57 -6.97 -0.20 2.49
CA ASP A 57 -6.56 -0.23 3.89
C ASP A 57 -5.05 -0.02 4.06
N CYS A 58 -4.25 -0.44 3.07
CA CYS A 58 -2.82 -0.15 3.00
C CYS A 58 -2.50 1.29 2.51
N GLY A 59 -3.51 2.11 2.25
CA GLY A 59 -3.38 3.49 1.77
C GLY A 59 -3.19 3.62 0.27
N VAL A 60 -3.26 2.52 -0.49
CA VAL A 60 -3.14 2.54 -1.96
C VAL A 60 -4.45 3.05 -2.56
N ARG A 61 -4.34 3.96 -3.54
CA ARG A 61 -5.43 4.54 -4.31
C ARG A 61 -5.13 4.39 -5.81
N ALA A 62 -6.10 4.67 -6.66
CA ALA A 62 -5.92 4.57 -8.11
C ALA A 62 -4.70 5.36 -8.61
N GLU A 63 -4.52 6.60 -8.11
CA GLU A 63 -3.38 7.45 -8.46
C GLU A 63 -2.02 6.95 -7.93
N SER A 64 -2.01 6.01 -6.99
CA SER A 64 -0.78 5.45 -6.38
C SER A 64 -0.60 3.97 -6.66
N LEU A 65 -1.37 3.35 -7.56
CA LEU A 65 -1.25 1.93 -7.92
C LEU A 65 0.14 1.52 -8.40
N ASN A 66 0.87 2.45 -9.05
CA ASN A 66 2.24 2.23 -9.47
C ASN A 66 3.17 1.85 -8.29
N LEU A 67 2.84 2.27 -7.05
CA LEU A 67 3.59 1.88 -5.85
C LEU A 67 3.59 0.38 -5.58
N LEU A 68 2.60 -0.38 -6.09
CA LEU A 68 2.58 -1.84 -5.96
C LEU A 68 3.83 -2.49 -6.56
N SER A 69 4.46 -1.85 -7.55
CA SER A 69 5.72 -2.33 -8.11
C SER A 69 6.95 -2.00 -7.24
N VAL A 70 6.79 -1.17 -6.20
CA VAL A 70 7.85 -0.78 -5.26
C VAL A 70 7.72 -1.49 -3.91
N VAL A 71 6.54 -2.00 -3.56
CA VAL A 71 6.31 -2.76 -2.31
C VAL A 71 7.34 -3.89 -2.12
N PRO A 72 7.67 -4.72 -3.13
CA PRO A 72 8.69 -5.77 -3.02
C PRO A 72 10.08 -5.21 -2.65
N LEU A 73 10.44 -4.07 -3.19
CA LEU A 73 11.72 -3.42 -2.94
C LEU A 73 11.83 -2.96 -1.49
N VAL A 74 10.76 -2.32 -0.99
CA VAL A 74 10.64 -1.90 0.40
C VAL A 74 10.68 -3.11 1.34
N HIS A 75 10.00 -4.21 0.97
CA HIS A 75 9.99 -5.44 1.77
C HIS A 75 11.40 -6.04 1.92
N VAL A 76 12.16 -6.14 0.84
CA VAL A 76 13.54 -6.67 0.85
C VAL A 76 14.47 -5.74 1.64
N ALA A 77 14.41 -4.43 1.41
CA ALA A 77 15.24 -3.47 2.14
C ALA A 77 15.00 -3.47 3.66
N TRP A 78 13.80 -3.79 4.12
CA TRP A 78 13.50 -3.95 5.55
C TRP A 78 13.83 -5.34 6.12
N ALA A 79 14.31 -6.29 5.32
CA ALA A 79 14.48 -7.67 5.75
C ALA A 79 15.51 -7.82 6.90
N ASN A 80 16.58 -7.04 6.85
CA ASN A 80 17.63 -7.01 7.88
C ASN A 80 17.32 -6.07 9.07
N GLY A 81 16.12 -5.43 9.08
CA GLY A 81 15.62 -4.60 10.19
C GLY A 81 15.84 -3.09 10.01
N ARG A 82 16.57 -2.66 8.99
CA ARG A 82 16.80 -1.25 8.66
C ARG A 82 16.97 -1.07 7.16
N ILE A 83 16.71 0.13 6.65
CA ILE A 83 17.02 0.48 5.26
C ILE A 83 18.32 1.28 5.23
N GLU A 84 19.31 0.82 4.48
CA GLU A 84 20.56 1.54 4.24
C GLU A 84 20.30 2.74 3.31
N LYS A 85 21.18 3.74 3.34
CA LYS A 85 21.03 4.97 2.55
C LYS A 85 20.99 4.67 1.04
N GLU A 86 21.81 3.75 0.59
CA GLU A 86 21.95 3.34 -0.80
C GLU A 86 20.69 2.61 -1.29
N GLU A 87 20.13 1.71 -0.47
CA GLU A 87 18.85 1.03 -0.75
C GLU A 87 17.70 2.04 -0.85
N ARG A 88 17.65 2.98 0.10
CA ARG A 88 16.66 4.07 0.07
C ARG A 88 16.75 4.85 -1.23
N THR A 89 17.96 5.21 -1.65
CA THR A 89 18.21 5.92 -2.91
C THR A 89 17.74 5.09 -4.10
N ALA A 90 18.11 3.81 -4.17
CA ALA A 90 17.71 2.89 -5.23
C ALA A 90 16.19 2.74 -5.33
N ILE A 91 15.49 2.66 -4.18
CA ILE A 91 14.03 2.58 -4.14
C ILE A 91 13.39 3.87 -4.66
N LEU A 92 13.88 5.03 -4.23
CA LEU A 92 13.36 6.33 -4.69
C LEU A 92 13.59 6.54 -6.19
N GLU A 93 14.74 6.14 -6.72
CA GLU A 93 15.00 6.15 -8.17
C GLU A 93 14.06 5.21 -8.92
N ALA A 94 13.84 4.00 -8.40
CA ALA A 94 12.89 3.06 -8.98
C ALA A 94 11.47 3.61 -9.01
N ALA A 95 11.05 4.30 -7.95
CA ALA A 95 9.75 4.97 -7.86
C ALA A 95 9.63 6.13 -8.85
N ALA A 96 10.68 6.94 -9.00
CA ALA A 96 10.70 8.04 -9.98
C ALA A 96 10.56 7.54 -11.42
N ARG A 97 11.20 6.41 -11.77
CA ARG A 97 11.10 5.79 -13.12
C ARG A 97 9.69 5.32 -13.48
N ILE A 98 8.85 5.02 -12.48
CA ILE A 98 7.44 4.64 -12.69
C ILE A 98 6.47 5.81 -12.48
N GLY A 99 6.99 7.04 -12.46
CA GLY A 99 6.20 8.27 -12.43
C GLY A 99 5.74 8.71 -11.02
N VAL A 100 6.34 8.18 -9.94
CA VAL A 100 6.07 8.69 -8.58
C VAL A 100 6.79 10.03 -8.42
N ARG A 101 6.02 11.11 -8.36
CA ARG A 101 6.54 12.48 -8.22
C ARG A 101 6.69 12.85 -6.76
N ALA A 102 7.69 13.66 -6.43
CA ALA A 102 7.99 14.10 -5.06
C ALA A 102 6.84 14.87 -4.37
N ASP A 103 5.96 15.49 -5.16
CA ASP A 103 4.79 16.24 -4.70
C ASP A 103 3.48 15.42 -4.69
N SER A 104 3.55 14.12 -5.01
CA SER A 104 2.38 13.25 -5.12
C SER A 104 2.01 12.57 -3.79
N PRO A 105 0.72 12.23 -3.60
CA PRO A 105 0.29 11.40 -2.46
C PRO A 105 1.03 10.05 -2.41
N GLY A 106 1.33 9.46 -3.56
CA GLY A 106 2.12 8.23 -3.65
C GLY A 106 3.52 8.39 -3.10
N PHE A 107 4.19 9.52 -3.32
CA PHE A 107 5.50 9.78 -2.72
C PHE A 107 5.43 9.90 -1.20
N ALA A 108 4.42 10.60 -0.67
CA ALA A 108 4.20 10.70 0.77
C ALA A 108 4.01 9.32 1.42
N LEU A 109 3.21 8.45 0.79
CA LEU A 109 2.99 7.07 1.23
C LEU A 109 4.29 6.26 1.19
N LEU A 110 5.02 6.29 0.08
CA LEU A 110 6.32 5.63 -0.05
C LEU A 110 7.31 6.12 0.98
N ASN A 111 7.40 7.43 1.20
CA ASN A 111 8.30 7.99 2.19
C ASN A 111 7.97 7.51 3.62
N GLY A 112 6.69 7.36 3.95
CA GLY A 112 6.25 6.73 5.18
C GLY A 112 6.78 5.29 5.32
N TRP A 113 6.68 4.48 4.26
CA TRP A 113 7.20 3.10 4.23
C TRP A 113 8.74 3.03 4.34
N LEU A 114 9.44 4.06 3.88
CA LEU A 114 10.91 4.13 3.97
C LEU A 114 11.40 4.68 5.33
N CYS A 115 10.57 5.42 6.04
CA CYS A 115 10.90 5.95 7.38
C CYS A 115 10.54 4.95 8.49
N CYS A 116 9.42 4.24 8.34
CA CYS A 116 8.91 3.28 9.32
C CYS A 116 8.57 1.98 8.63
N ARG A 117 9.05 0.86 9.20
CA ARG A 117 8.77 -0.48 8.64
C ARG A 117 7.25 -0.66 8.50
N PRO A 118 6.75 -0.94 7.28
CA PRO A 118 5.33 -1.18 7.08
C PRO A 118 4.86 -2.42 7.86
N HIS A 119 3.58 -2.40 8.24
CA HIS A 119 2.97 -3.59 8.82
C HIS A 119 2.99 -4.76 7.82
N ARG A 120 3.05 -5.99 8.31
CA ARG A 120 3.09 -7.22 7.48
C ARG A 120 1.89 -7.36 6.54
N THR A 121 0.82 -6.63 6.82
CA THR A 121 -0.35 -6.57 5.93
C THR A 121 0.03 -6.10 4.53
N LEU A 122 0.91 -5.11 4.39
CA LEU A 122 1.30 -4.56 3.09
C LEU A 122 1.86 -5.65 2.15
N ILE A 123 2.82 -6.43 2.61
CA ILE A 123 3.40 -7.49 1.76
C ILE A 123 2.42 -8.65 1.53
N ARG A 124 1.55 -8.96 2.49
CA ARG A 124 0.49 -9.96 2.31
C ARG A 124 -0.50 -9.52 1.23
N THR A 125 -1.01 -8.31 1.34
CA THR A 125 -1.93 -7.71 0.34
C THR A 125 -1.27 -7.65 -1.05
N TRP A 126 0.03 -7.33 -1.11
CA TRP A 126 0.77 -7.36 -2.37
C TRP A 126 0.82 -8.77 -2.98
N LYS A 127 1.00 -9.83 -2.19
CA LYS A 127 0.95 -11.22 -2.67
C LYS A 127 -0.45 -11.58 -3.20
N ASP A 128 -1.48 -11.20 -2.48
CA ASP A 128 -2.87 -11.41 -2.90
C ASP A 128 -3.18 -10.64 -4.20
N TYR A 129 -2.64 -9.43 -4.35
CA TYR A 129 -2.68 -8.66 -5.60
C TYR A 129 -1.98 -9.39 -6.75
N VAL A 130 -0.77 -9.92 -6.55
CA VAL A 130 -0.02 -10.68 -7.58
C VAL A 130 -0.80 -11.92 -8.01
N ALA A 131 -1.38 -12.66 -7.07
CA ALA A 131 -2.23 -13.81 -7.38
C ALA A 131 -3.50 -13.43 -8.16
N ALA A 132 -4.10 -12.27 -7.84
CA ALA A 132 -5.29 -11.77 -8.54
C ALA A 132 -4.96 -11.30 -9.97
N ILE A 133 -3.86 -10.53 -10.16
CA ILE A 133 -3.50 -9.99 -11.47
C ILE A 133 -3.01 -11.09 -12.45
N ARG A 134 -2.56 -12.23 -11.95
CA ARG A 134 -2.22 -13.40 -12.76
C ARG A 134 -3.38 -13.80 -13.69
N LYS A 135 -4.63 -13.64 -13.23
CA LYS A 135 -5.83 -13.95 -14.00
C LYS A 135 -6.13 -12.93 -15.10
N CYS A 136 -5.54 -11.74 -15.01
CA CYS A 136 -5.75 -10.62 -15.93
C CYS A 136 -4.64 -10.47 -16.97
N LEU A 137 -3.51 -11.15 -16.79
CA LEU A 137 -2.33 -11.04 -17.65
C LEU A 137 -2.14 -12.29 -18.53
N SER A 138 -1.52 -12.13 -19.70
CA SER A 138 -1.00 -13.27 -20.43
C SER A 138 0.15 -13.95 -19.66
N PRO A 139 0.41 -15.26 -19.90
CA PRO A 139 1.52 -15.95 -19.26
C PRO A 139 2.86 -15.24 -19.44
N GLU A 140 3.11 -14.68 -20.62
CA GLU A 140 4.34 -13.98 -20.98
C GLU A 140 4.45 -12.67 -20.19
N ALA A 141 3.37 -11.87 -20.11
CA ALA A 141 3.33 -10.63 -19.35
C ALA A 141 3.52 -10.89 -17.84
N TYR A 142 2.91 -11.96 -17.32
CA TYR A 142 3.08 -12.37 -15.94
C TYR A 142 4.52 -12.79 -15.64
N GLN A 143 5.17 -13.53 -16.55
CA GLN A 143 6.58 -13.93 -16.41
C GLN A 143 7.52 -12.71 -16.45
N VAL A 144 7.24 -11.71 -17.30
CA VAL A 144 7.97 -10.45 -17.32
C VAL A 144 7.81 -9.69 -16.01
N LEU A 145 6.59 -9.62 -15.47
CA LEU A 145 6.33 -9.00 -14.16
C LEU A 145 7.12 -9.71 -13.04
N HIS A 146 7.10 -11.04 -13.02
CA HIS A 146 7.84 -11.86 -12.06
C HIS A 146 9.34 -11.55 -12.12
N SER A 147 9.98 -11.77 -13.28
CA SER A 147 11.42 -11.59 -13.43
C SER A 147 11.86 -10.15 -13.15
N SER A 148 11.10 -9.17 -13.62
CA SER A 148 11.35 -7.76 -13.36
C SER A 148 11.28 -7.42 -11.87
N THR A 149 10.28 -7.94 -11.15
CA THR A 149 10.11 -7.71 -9.71
C THR A 149 11.27 -8.27 -8.92
N VAL A 150 11.63 -9.54 -9.16
CA VAL A 150 12.72 -10.23 -8.43
C VAL A 150 14.06 -9.55 -8.72
N ASN A 151 14.35 -9.24 -9.99
CA ASN A 151 15.61 -8.59 -10.37
C ASN A 151 15.74 -7.20 -9.73
N ARG A 152 14.67 -6.39 -9.73
CA ARG A 152 14.70 -5.06 -9.10
C ARG A 152 14.87 -5.15 -7.59
N ALA A 153 14.19 -6.08 -6.93
CA ALA A 153 14.35 -6.31 -5.50
C ALA A 153 15.80 -6.72 -5.15
N ARG A 154 16.42 -7.59 -5.96
CA ARG A 154 17.82 -7.96 -5.82
C ARG A 154 18.75 -6.78 -6.02
N SER A 155 18.53 -5.94 -7.05
CA SER A 155 19.35 -4.74 -7.28
C SER A 155 19.29 -3.75 -6.12
N VAL A 156 18.18 -3.65 -5.41
CA VAL A 156 18.07 -2.81 -4.20
C VAL A 156 18.92 -3.40 -3.06
N ALA A 157 18.84 -4.69 -2.79
CA ALA A 157 19.65 -5.35 -1.78
C ALA A 157 21.18 -5.25 -2.10
N GLU A 158 21.54 -5.31 -3.36
CA GLU A 158 22.94 -5.15 -3.82
C GLU A 158 23.42 -3.69 -3.71
N ALA A 159 22.53 -2.69 -3.73
CA ALA A 159 22.90 -1.29 -3.65
C ALA A 159 23.61 -0.93 -2.34
N ALA A 160 23.26 -1.58 -1.21
CA ALA A 160 23.95 -1.43 0.05
C ALA A 160 25.38 -2.04 0.05
N GLY A 161 25.70 -2.84 -0.95
CA GLY A 161 26.98 -3.51 -1.13
C GLY A 161 28.18 -2.61 -1.44
N GLY A 162 28.06 -1.28 -1.26
CA GLY A 162 28.94 -0.22 -1.67
C GLY A 162 30.43 -0.38 -1.36
N PHE A 163 31.22 0.36 -2.14
CA PHE A 163 32.62 0.81 -2.10
C PHE A 163 33.77 -0.21 -1.94
N MET A 164 33.56 -1.40 -1.39
CA MET A 164 34.67 -2.39 -1.26
C MET A 164 34.30 -3.82 -1.69
N GLY A 165 33.18 -4.03 -2.38
CA GLY A 165 32.84 -5.35 -2.99
C GLY A 165 32.57 -6.50 -1.99
N PHE A 166 32.48 -6.24 -0.69
CA PHE A 166 32.40 -7.25 0.35
C PHE A 166 31.03 -7.45 0.99
N ARG A 167 30.04 -6.60 0.73
CA ARG A 167 28.68 -6.83 1.20
C ARG A 167 27.86 -7.58 0.15
N LYS A 168 27.82 -8.85 0.29
CA LYS A 168 26.82 -9.71 -0.35
C LYS A 168 25.45 -9.37 0.24
N VAL A 169 24.39 -9.54 -0.55
CA VAL A 169 23.00 -9.59 -0.07
C VAL A 169 22.96 -10.41 1.22
N SER A 170 22.38 -9.86 2.28
CA SER A 170 22.30 -10.56 3.56
C SER A 170 21.40 -11.79 3.44
N SER A 171 21.56 -12.76 4.37
CA SER A 171 20.69 -13.93 4.39
C SER A 171 19.19 -13.57 4.58
N ALA A 172 18.91 -12.49 5.30
CA ALA A 172 17.54 -12.01 5.50
C ALA A 172 16.95 -11.43 4.21
N GLU A 173 17.73 -10.65 3.47
CA GLU A 173 17.32 -10.10 2.16
C GLU A 173 17.15 -11.21 1.11
N GLU A 174 18.06 -12.18 1.08
CA GLU A 174 17.92 -13.35 0.21
C GLU A 174 16.65 -14.14 0.51
N ALA A 175 16.34 -14.36 1.81
CA ALA A 175 15.10 -15.01 2.22
C ALA A 175 13.86 -14.20 1.78
N ALA A 176 13.90 -12.88 1.89
CA ALA A 176 12.82 -12.01 1.42
C ALA A 176 12.67 -12.06 -0.12
N ILE A 177 13.77 -12.10 -0.88
CA ILE A 177 13.74 -12.27 -2.34
C ILE A 177 13.13 -13.63 -2.71
N GLN A 178 13.46 -14.70 -2.01
CA GLN A 178 12.86 -16.01 -2.21
C GLN A 178 11.35 -16.00 -1.89
N GLU A 179 10.94 -15.29 -0.85
CA GLU A 179 9.52 -15.10 -0.52
C GLU A 179 8.75 -14.41 -1.66
N LEU A 180 9.34 -13.39 -2.28
CA LEU A 180 8.78 -12.74 -3.46
C LEU A 180 8.66 -13.70 -4.65
N ASN A 181 9.72 -14.48 -4.91
CA ASN A 181 9.72 -15.48 -5.99
C ASN A 181 8.61 -16.50 -5.82
N LEU A 182 8.40 -17.01 -4.60
CA LEU A 182 7.33 -17.96 -4.28
C LEU A 182 5.93 -17.37 -4.48
N ALA A 183 5.73 -16.07 -4.26
CA ALA A 183 4.45 -15.42 -4.47
C ALA A 183 3.97 -15.44 -5.92
N PHE A 184 4.87 -15.58 -6.90
CA PHE A 184 4.54 -15.71 -8.32
C PHE A 184 4.28 -17.16 -8.75
N ILE A 185 4.67 -18.14 -7.94
CA ILE A 185 4.57 -19.57 -8.27
C ILE A 185 3.32 -20.19 -7.60
N ALA A 186 2.88 -19.63 -6.49
CA ALA A 186 1.66 -20.03 -5.79
C ALA A 186 0.43 -19.62 -6.60
#